data_ab4a6fefe46dc0d154b94d6ddd1b7932
#
_entry.id   ab4a6fefe46dc0d154b94d6ddd1b7932
#
_cell.length_a   1.000
_cell.length_b   1.000
_cell.length_c   1.000
_cell.angle_alpha   90.00
_cell.angle_beta   90.00
_cell.angle_gamma   90.00
#
_symmetry.space_group_name_H-M   'P 1'
#
loop_
_entity.id
_entity.type
_entity.pdbx_description
1 polymer ?
#
loop_
_entity_poly.entity_id
_entity_poly.type
_entity_poly.pdbx_seq_one_letter_code
_entity_poly.pdbx_strand_id
1 'polypeptide(L)'
;MNKILFIIILIFFYSKLAIAEDKVPPKVTTQQYDNWTYQCVESNKDKNCEVSQTIRIQNTNINFSVTYTKFLNEKKNKISLITIISPLGIDLNKSLSLGFDKQEKINIPWSSCEQIGCLVFLSKGSGNSKMDEIYEKVYKNFISGNQLEIEVLGYASKQPLVIQSNLKGFKQATDKLNSEN
;
A
#
# COMPACT_ATOMS: atom_id res chain seq x y z
N MET A 1 33.15 10.83 56.49
CA MET A 1 32.09 10.07 55.79
C MET A 1 31.30 10.89 54.78
N ASN A 2 31.22 12.22 54.91
CA ASN A 2 30.38 13.05 54.02
C ASN A 2 30.97 13.42 52.64
N LYS A 3 32.29 13.37 52.42
CA LYS A 3 32.91 13.75 51.12
C LYS A 3 32.77 12.67 50.04
N ILE A 4 32.77 11.39 50.42
CA ILE A 4 32.62 10.28 49.49
C ILE A 4 31.17 10.18 48.98
N LEU A 5 30.19 10.44 49.82
CA LEU A 5 28.76 10.47 49.47
C LEU A 5 28.43 11.56 48.45
N PHE A 6 29.08 12.72 48.55
CA PHE A 6 28.92 13.83 47.63
C PHE A 6 29.48 13.55 46.24
N ILE A 7 30.60 12.84 46.15
CA ILE A 7 31.22 12.42 44.89
C ILE A 7 30.36 11.39 44.15
N ILE A 8 29.75 10.47 44.88
CA ILE A 8 28.87 9.43 44.28
C ILE A 8 27.60 10.07 43.70
N ILE A 9 27.03 11.06 44.38
CA ILE A 9 25.85 11.80 43.87
C ILE A 9 26.19 12.60 42.60
N LEU A 10 27.37 13.21 42.51
CA LEU A 10 27.82 13.93 41.32
C LEU A 10 28.00 13.03 40.09
N ILE A 11 28.49 11.82 40.29
CA ILE A 11 28.69 10.84 39.20
C ILE A 11 27.33 10.36 38.66
N PHE A 12 26.29 10.20 39.51
CA PHE A 12 24.96 9.83 39.06
C PHE A 12 24.22 10.94 38.26
N PHE A 13 24.59 12.21 38.44
CA PHE A 13 24.00 13.31 37.68
C PHE A 13 24.59 13.48 36.30
N TYR A 14 25.83 13.02 36.05
CA TYR A 14 26.48 13.07 34.72
C TYR A 14 26.07 11.98 33.75
N SER A 15 25.37 10.94 34.20
CA SER A 15 25.03 9.78 33.36
C SER A 15 23.73 9.92 32.53
N LYS A 16 23.12 11.12 32.47
CA LYS A 16 21.87 11.38 31.72
C LYS A 16 22.01 12.44 30.65
N LEU A 17 23.20 12.58 30.04
CA LEU A 17 23.29 13.18 28.72
C LEU A 17 22.89 12.09 27.68
N ALA A 18 21.61 11.80 27.61
CA ALA A 18 21.04 11.12 26.47
C ALA A 18 21.26 12.06 25.27
N ILE A 19 22.19 11.70 24.41
CA ILE A 19 22.36 12.33 23.10
C ILE A 19 21.04 12.00 22.38
N ALA A 20 20.15 12.97 22.32
CA ALA A 20 19.01 12.91 21.42
C ALA A 20 19.59 12.88 20.00
N GLU A 21 19.56 11.74 19.37
CA GLU A 21 19.89 11.60 17.96
C GLU A 21 18.89 12.48 17.20
N ASP A 22 19.36 13.57 16.63
CA ASP A 22 18.55 14.47 15.79
C ASP A 22 18.07 13.64 14.59
N LYS A 23 16.87 13.05 14.72
CA LYS A 23 16.22 12.36 13.62
C LYS A 23 15.78 13.41 12.62
N VAL A 24 16.53 13.57 11.56
CA VAL A 24 16.12 14.38 10.41
C VAL A 24 14.75 13.87 9.96
N PRO A 25 13.71 14.72 9.90
CA PRO A 25 12.39 14.28 9.48
C PRO A 25 12.47 13.72 8.06
N PRO A 26 11.70 12.64 7.75
CA PRO A 26 11.71 12.06 6.43
C PRO A 26 11.24 13.08 5.39
N LYS A 27 11.94 13.14 4.26
CA LYS A 27 11.54 13.96 3.11
C LYS A 27 10.42 13.26 2.37
N VAL A 28 9.26 13.91 2.26
CA VAL A 28 8.11 13.40 1.53
C VAL A 28 7.97 14.17 0.21
N THR A 29 7.94 13.45 -0.90
CA THR A 29 7.67 14.00 -2.24
C THR A 29 6.36 13.41 -2.73
N THR A 30 5.40 14.27 -3.11
CA THR A 30 4.09 13.85 -3.63
C THR A 30 3.84 14.51 -4.97
N GLN A 31 3.32 13.74 -5.94
CA GLN A 31 2.93 14.22 -7.25
C GLN A 31 1.61 13.58 -7.68
N GLN A 32 0.68 14.40 -8.15
CA GLN A 32 -0.63 13.95 -8.60
C GLN A 32 -0.64 13.71 -10.12
N TYR A 33 -1.21 12.58 -10.53
CA TYR A 33 -1.45 12.19 -11.92
C TYR A 33 -2.94 11.81 -12.08
N ASP A 34 -3.76 12.74 -12.45
CA ASP A 34 -5.23 12.59 -12.46
C ASP A 34 -5.73 12.03 -11.10
N ASN A 35 -6.28 10.82 -11.08
CA ASN A 35 -6.80 10.18 -9.87
C ASN A 35 -5.73 9.42 -9.06
N TRP A 36 -4.48 9.36 -9.54
CA TRP A 36 -3.41 8.61 -8.92
C TRP A 36 -2.37 9.53 -8.29
N THR A 37 -1.96 9.18 -7.11
CA THR A 37 -0.91 9.89 -6.36
C THR A 37 0.36 9.06 -6.36
N TYR A 38 1.44 9.62 -6.88
CA TYR A 38 2.79 9.14 -6.61
C TYR A 38 3.29 9.77 -5.32
N GLN A 39 3.79 8.97 -4.41
CA GLN A 39 4.40 9.43 -3.16
C GLN A 39 5.69 8.69 -2.88
N CYS A 40 6.73 9.43 -2.50
CA CYS A 40 7.99 8.89 -1.98
C CYS A 40 8.28 9.45 -0.60
N VAL A 41 8.68 8.57 0.30
CA VAL A 41 9.20 8.91 1.63
C VAL A 41 10.67 8.50 1.67
N GLU A 42 11.55 9.49 1.79
CA GLU A 42 12.99 9.30 1.91
C GLU A 42 13.40 9.51 3.37
N SER A 43 13.97 8.51 3.98
CA SER A 43 14.67 8.59 5.27
C SER A 43 16.17 8.36 5.02
N ASN A 44 17.01 8.58 6.05
CA ASN A 44 18.48 8.51 5.93
C ASN A 44 19.03 7.23 5.25
N LYS A 45 18.26 6.13 5.23
CA LYS A 45 18.72 4.83 4.71
C LYS A 45 17.76 4.21 3.71
N ASP A 46 16.50 4.65 3.67
CA ASP A 46 15.45 3.98 2.93
C ASP A 46 14.65 4.98 2.10
N LYS A 47 14.36 4.59 0.88
CA LYS A 47 13.46 5.30 -0.02
C LYS A 47 12.30 4.37 -0.37
N ASN A 48 11.10 4.72 0.07
CA ASN A 48 9.88 3.98 -0.19
C ASN A 48 8.94 4.81 -1.05
N CYS A 49 8.66 4.33 -2.25
CA CYS A 49 7.78 5.01 -3.19
C CYS A 49 6.58 4.14 -3.53
N GLU A 50 5.44 4.79 -3.70
CA GLU A 50 4.20 4.14 -4.09
C GLU A 50 3.39 4.98 -5.07
N VAL A 51 2.50 4.32 -5.78
CA VAL A 51 1.44 4.92 -6.59
C VAL A 51 0.12 4.44 -5.99
N SER A 52 -0.73 5.37 -5.57
CA SER A 52 -1.97 5.01 -4.88
C SER A 52 -3.17 5.80 -5.36
N GLN A 53 -4.36 5.22 -5.19
CA GLN A 53 -5.64 5.85 -5.35
C GLN A 53 -6.57 5.45 -4.22
N THR A 54 -7.23 6.43 -3.59
CA THR A 54 -8.34 6.19 -2.66
C THR A 54 -9.65 6.45 -3.37
N ILE A 55 -10.51 5.43 -3.42
CA ILE A 55 -11.82 5.48 -4.05
C ILE A 55 -12.87 5.58 -2.95
N ARG A 56 -13.55 6.71 -2.86
CA ARG A 56 -14.56 6.98 -1.84
C ARG A 56 -15.96 6.77 -2.39
N ILE A 57 -16.80 6.05 -1.65
CA ILE A 57 -18.22 5.96 -1.97
C ILE A 57 -18.92 7.22 -1.49
N GLN A 58 -19.58 7.90 -2.40
CA GLN A 58 -20.28 9.17 -2.10
C GLN A 58 -21.30 8.97 -0.96
N ASN A 59 -21.39 9.98 -0.10
CA ASN A 59 -22.31 10.02 1.05
C ASN A 59 -22.11 8.90 2.08
N THR A 60 -20.93 8.28 2.10
CA THR A 60 -20.53 7.25 3.08
C THR A 60 -19.10 7.49 3.58
N ASN A 61 -18.74 6.78 4.65
CA ASN A 61 -17.36 6.71 5.12
C ASN A 61 -16.61 5.48 4.55
N ILE A 62 -17.17 4.86 3.51
CA ILE A 62 -16.62 3.66 2.90
C ILE A 62 -15.59 4.07 1.85
N ASN A 63 -14.35 3.59 2.03
CA ASN A 63 -13.24 3.83 1.13
C ASN A 63 -12.62 2.51 0.71
N PHE A 64 -12.20 2.47 -0.55
CA PHE A 64 -11.28 1.45 -1.05
C PHE A 64 -9.95 2.12 -1.38
N SER A 65 -8.87 1.38 -1.24
CA SER A 65 -7.55 1.86 -1.64
C SER A 65 -6.91 0.87 -2.59
N VAL A 66 -6.27 1.38 -3.62
CA VAL A 66 -5.44 0.60 -4.54
C VAL A 66 -4.05 1.22 -4.52
N THR A 67 -3.04 0.40 -4.23
CA THR A 67 -1.65 0.85 -4.14
C THR A 67 -0.77 -0.05 -4.98
N TYR A 68 0.16 0.55 -5.71
CA TYR A 68 1.22 -0.13 -6.45
C TYR A 68 2.57 0.28 -5.89
N THR A 69 3.38 -0.72 -5.52
CA THR A 69 4.73 -0.51 -4.97
C THR A 69 5.75 -1.43 -5.63
N LYS A 70 7.01 -1.03 -5.56
CA LYS A 70 8.17 -1.87 -5.87
C LYS A 70 9.17 -1.83 -4.74
N PHE A 71 9.70 -2.98 -4.37
CA PHE A 71 10.71 -3.09 -3.34
C PHE A 71 11.64 -4.29 -3.57
N LEU A 72 12.73 -4.34 -2.83
CA LEU A 72 13.60 -5.52 -2.78
C LEU A 72 13.20 -6.35 -1.56
N ASN A 73 12.99 -7.66 -1.77
CA ASN A 73 12.80 -8.56 -0.66
C ASN A 73 14.14 -8.86 0.05
N GLU A 74 14.11 -9.63 1.14
CA GLU A 74 15.30 -10.02 1.91
C GLU A 74 16.37 -10.70 1.05
N LYS A 75 15.98 -11.40 -0.02
CA LYS A 75 16.86 -12.06 -1.00
C LYS A 75 17.34 -11.13 -2.11
N LYS A 76 17.06 -9.81 -1.99
CA LYS A 76 17.36 -8.78 -3.00
C LYS A 76 16.68 -9.00 -4.37
N ASN A 77 15.61 -9.76 -4.42
CA ASN A 77 14.78 -9.89 -5.62
C ASN A 77 13.84 -8.68 -5.71
N LYS A 78 13.68 -8.15 -6.94
CA LYS A 78 12.70 -7.09 -7.19
C LYS A 78 11.28 -7.65 -7.14
N ILE A 79 10.49 -7.16 -6.22
CA ILE A 79 9.07 -7.47 -6.08
C ILE A 79 8.24 -6.28 -6.55
N SER A 80 7.26 -6.56 -7.39
CA SER A 80 6.20 -5.60 -7.71
C SER A 80 4.92 -6.05 -7.03
N LEU A 81 4.22 -5.15 -6.37
CA LEU A 81 3.04 -5.47 -5.55
C LEU A 81 1.90 -4.51 -5.86
N ILE A 82 0.73 -5.07 -6.17
CA ILE A 82 -0.55 -4.35 -6.16
C ILE A 82 -1.28 -4.77 -4.89
N THR A 83 -1.63 -3.81 -4.06
CA THR A 83 -2.44 -4.01 -2.85
C THR A 83 -3.79 -3.37 -3.05
N ILE A 84 -4.87 -4.11 -2.79
CA ILE A 84 -6.23 -3.57 -2.76
C ILE A 84 -6.75 -3.75 -1.34
N ILE A 85 -7.23 -2.65 -0.75
CA ILE A 85 -7.82 -2.64 0.58
C ILE A 85 -9.29 -2.30 0.43
N SER A 86 -10.14 -3.19 0.93
CA SER A 86 -11.57 -2.95 1.08
C SER A 86 -11.93 -2.65 2.54
N PRO A 87 -13.06 -2.01 2.82
CA PRO A 87 -13.54 -1.87 4.19
C PRO A 87 -13.80 -3.24 4.84
N LEU A 88 -13.89 -3.27 6.16
CA LEU A 88 -14.34 -4.44 6.90
C LEU A 88 -15.83 -4.72 6.66
N GLY A 89 -16.30 -5.93 7.01
CA GLY A 89 -17.70 -6.34 6.88
C GLY A 89 -18.03 -6.98 5.53
N ILE A 90 -17.04 -7.45 4.81
CA ILE A 90 -17.20 -8.23 3.57
C ILE A 90 -17.27 -9.74 3.85
N ASP A 91 -17.83 -10.51 2.91
CA ASP A 91 -17.90 -11.97 2.98
C ASP A 91 -16.62 -12.59 2.40
N LEU A 92 -15.74 -13.07 3.28
CA LEU A 92 -14.44 -13.65 2.91
C LEU A 92 -14.54 -14.99 2.17
N ASN A 93 -15.72 -15.63 2.18
CA ASN A 93 -15.96 -16.85 1.40
C ASN A 93 -16.15 -16.54 -0.10
N LYS A 94 -16.28 -15.26 -0.45
CA LYS A 94 -16.38 -14.77 -1.81
C LYS A 94 -15.12 -13.99 -2.16
N SER A 95 -14.59 -14.22 -3.35
CA SER A 95 -13.45 -13.48 -3.87
C SER A 95 -13.79 -12.01 -4.13
N LEU A 96 -12.78 -11.15 -4.07
CA LEU A 96 -12.87 -9.83 -4.69
C LEU A 96 -12.89 -10.00 -6.21
N SER A 97 -13.77 -9.27 -6.90
CA SER A 97 -13.90 -9.29 -8.35
C SER A 97 -13.38 -7.99 -8.95
N LEU A 98 -12.41 -8.07 -9.86
CA LEU A 98 -11.91 -6.93 -10.63
C LEU A 98 -12.44 -6.97 -12.05
N GLY A 99 -13.15 -5.92 -12.45
CA GLY A 99 -13.55 -5.66 -13.82
C GLY A 99 -12.72 -4.53 -14.43
N PHE A 100 -12.38 -4.63 -15.71
CA PHE A 100 -11.67 -3.61 -16.46
C PHE A 100 -12.43 -3.33 -17.75
N ASP A 101 -12.88 -2.07 -17.92
CA ASP A 101 -13.72 -1.69 -19.04
C ASP A 101 -14.95 -2.64 -19.16
N LYS A 102 -15.09 -3.37 -20.25
CA LYS A 102 -16.14 -4.37 -20.47
C LYS A 102 -15.61 -5.81 -20.58
N GLN A 103 -14.42 -6.05 -20.03
CA GLN A 103 -13.79 -7.37 -20.06
C GLN A 103 -14.34 -8.31 -18.99
N GLU A 104 -14.03 -9.60 -19.11
CA GLU A 104 -14.34 -10.59 -18.09
C GLU A 104 -13.68 -10.27 -16.76
N LYS A 105 -14.44 -10.39 -15.67
CA LYS A 105 -13.96 -10.12 -14.32
C LYS A 105 -12.91 -11.13 -13.87
N ILE A 106 -11.92 -10.66 -13.14
CA ILE A 106 -10.86 -11.45 -12.52
C ILE A 106 -11.20 -11.61 -11.05
N ASN A 107 -11.41 -12.86 -10.60
CA ASN A 107 -11.70 -13.16 -9.21
C ASN A 107 -10.41 -13.45 -8.45
N ILE A 108 -10.21 -12.76 -7.33
CA ILE A 108 -8.99 -12.81 -6.54
C ILE A 108 -9.36 -13.12 -5.09
N PRO A 109 -8.80 -14.20 -4.49
CA PRO A 109 -9.07 -14.52 -3.10
C PRO A 109 -8.49 -13.47 -2.17
N TRP A 110 -9.11 -13.31 -1.00
CA TRP A 110 -8.58 -12.44 0.06
C TRP A 110 -7.28 -13.01 0.61
N SER A 111 -6.33 -12.11 0.91
CA SER A 111 -5.05 -12.47 1.51
C SER A 111 -5.11 -12.43 3.03
N SER A 112 -5.65 -11.36 3.60
CA SER A 112 -5.85 -11.18 5.04
C SER A 112 -6.91 -10.11 5.32
N CYS A 113 -7.35 -9.99 6.59
CA CYS A 113 -8.09 -8.84 7.07
C CYS A 113 -7.42 -8.32 8.33
N GLU A 114 -7.16 -7.03 8.34
CA GLU A 114 -6.50 -6.28 9.40
C GLU A 114 -7.42 -5.16 9.90
N GLN A 115 -7.00 -4.40 10.90
CA GLN A 115 -7.79 -3.26 11.41
C GLN A 115 -8.09 -2.20 10.34
N ILE A 116 -7.21 -2.08 9.33
CA ILE A 116 -7.36 -1.11 8.23
C ILE A 116 -8.32 -1.57 7.15
N GLY A 117 -8.74 -2.85 7.13
CA GLY A 117 -9.61 -3.44 6.12
C GLY A 117 -9.19 -4.84 5.71
N CYS A 118 -9.88 -5.39 4.71
CA CYS A 118 -9.52 -6.68 4.10
C CYS A 118 -8.67 -6.46 2.85
N LEU A 119 -7.60 -7.23 2.72
CA LEU A 119 -6.51 -7.00 1.78
C LEU A 119 -6.43 -8.11 0.74
N VAL A 120 -6.16 -7.68 -0.48
CA VAL A 120 -5.68 -8.54 -1.57
C VAL A 120 -4.28 -8.11 -1.94
N PHE A 121 -3.35 -9.06 -2.02
CA PHE A 121 -2.00 -8.86 -2.49
C PHE A 121 -1.78 -9.59 -3.80
N LEU A 122 -1.43 -8.85 -4.84
CA LEU A 122 -0.99 -9.39 -6.13
C LEU A 122 0.48 -9.05 -6.31
N SER A 123 1.35 -10.05 -6.27
CA SER A 123 2.79 -9.85 -6.35
C SER A 123 3.39 -10.53 -7.58
N LYS A 124 4.43 -9.89 -8.15
CA LYS A 124 5.31 -10.48 -9.15
C LYS A 124 6.72 -10.58 -8.60
N GLY A 125 7.37 -11.69 -8.90
CA GLY A 125 8.75 -11.97 -8.43
C GLY A 125 8.82 -12.62 -7.06
N SER A 126 7.68 -13.01 -6.48
CA SER A 126 7.61 -13.74 -5.20
C SER A 126 7.97 -15.22 -5.31
N GLY A 127 8.10 -15.76 -6.53
CA GLY A 127 8.34 -17.18 -6.80
C GLY A 127 7.07 -18.02 -6.94
N ASN A 128 5.89 -17.41 -6.92
CA ASN A 128 4.61 -18.07 -7.16
C ASN A 128 4.13 -17.77 -8.59
N SER A 129 4.35 -18.71 -9.52
CA SER A 129 4.03 -18.55 -10.95
C SER A 129 2.55 -18.24 -11.23
N LYS A 130 1.63 -18.83 -10.46
CA LYS A 130 0.19 -18.56 -10.60
C LYS A 130 -0.15 -17.13 -10.18
N MET A 131 0.47 -16.63 -9.12
CA MET A 131 0.30 -15.25 -8.68
C MET A 131 0.92 -14.28 -9.68
N ASP A 132 2.08 -14.60 -10.22
CA ASP A 132 2.74 -13.80 -11.26
C ASP A 132 1.85 -13.66 -12.52
N GLU A 133 1.15 -14.73 -12.94
CA GLU A 133 0.22 -14.71 -14.08
C GLU A 133 -1.00 -13.79 -13.81
N ILE A 134 -1.62 -13.92 -12.63
CA ILE A 134 -2.73 -13.06 -12.23
C ILE A 134 -2.28 -11.60 -12.15
N TYR A 135 -1.11 -11.35 -11.54
CA TYR A 135 -0.52 -10.03 -11.46
C TYR A 135 -0.34 -9.41 -12.85
N GLU A 136 0.25 -10.15 -13.81
CA GLU A 136 0.49 -9.63 -15.17
C GLU A 136 -0.81 -9.26 -15.89
N LYS A 137 -1.83 -10.12 -15.77
CA LYS A 137 -3.15 -9.83 -16.33
C LYS A 137 -3.75 -8.55 -15.76
N VAL A 138 -3.71 -8.42 -14.44
CA VAL A 138 -4.24 -7.25 -13.72
C VAL A 138 -3.41 -6.01 -14.06
N TYR A 139 -2.08 -6.06 -13.95
CA TYR A 139 -1.20 -4.93 -14.22
C TYR A 139 -1.32 -4.40 -15.65
N LYS A 140 -1.41 -5.30 -16.64
CA LYS A 140 -1.65 -4.92 -18.04
C LYS A 140 -2.93 -4.11 -18.18
N ASN A 141 -4.00 -4.52 -17.52
CA ASN A 141 -5.28 -3.80 -17.55
C ASN A 141 -5.20 -2.44 -16.82
N PHE A 142 -4.43 -2.33 -15.75
CA PHE A 142 -4.15 -1.05 -15.10
C PHE A 142 -3.42 -0.07 -16.02
N ILE A 143 -2.48 -0.56 -16.84
CA ILE A 143 -1.69 0.28 -17.77
C ILE A 143 -2.49 0.70 -19.01
N SER A 144 -3.34 -0.18 -19.55
CA SER A 144 -4.00 0.02 -20.84
C SER A 144 -5.50 0.27 -20.76
N GLY A 145 -6.14 0.01 -19.61
CA GLY A 145 -7.58 0.20 -19.41
C GLY A 145 -7.93 1.65 -19.07
N ASN A 146 -9.24 1.94 -19.12
CA ASN A 146 -9.79 3.25 -18.78
C ASN A 146 -10.52 3.25 -17.45
N GLN A 147 -11.23 2.15 -17.15
CA GLN A 147 -12.05 2.01 -15.96
C GLN A 147 -11.69 0.75 -15.18
N LEU A 148 -11.70 0.89 -13.87
CA LEU A 148 -11.61 -0.18 -12.89
C LEU A 148 -12.96 -0.32 -12.19
N GLU A 149 -13.46 -1.53 -12.10
CA GLU A 149 -14.58 -1.90 -11.24
C GLU A 149 -14.09 -2.87 -10.17
N ILE A 150 -14.41 -2.60 -8.92
CA ILE A 150 -14.15 -3.50 -7.80
C ILE A 150 -15.50 -3.92 -7.22
N GLU A 151 -15.74 -5.23 -7.17
CA GLU A 151 -16.93 -5.79 -6.57
C GLU A 151 -16.57 -6.67 -5.39
N VAL A 152 -17.26 -6.48 -4.26
CA VAL A 152 -17.15 -7.29 -3.06
C VAL A 152 -18.54 -7.60 -2.53
N LEU A 153 -18.72 -8.73 -1.84
CA LEU A 153 -20.00 -9.08 -1.21
C LEU A 153 -20.00 -8.64 0.26
N GLY A 154 -20.99 -7.89 0.68
CA GLY A 154 -21.19 -7.56 2.08
C GLY A 154 -21.57 -8.78 2.91
N TYR A 155 -20.90 -8.99 4.07
CA TYR A 155 -21.17 -10.16 4.91
C TYR A 155 -22.59 -10.17 5.49
N ALA A 156 -23.02 -9.07 6.08
CA ALA A 156 -24.33 -8.97 6.71
C ALA A 156 -25.45 -8.73 5.70
N SER A 157 -25.24 -7.86 4.73
CA SER A 157 -26.24 -7.49 3.73
C SER A 157 -26.48 -8.55 2.68
N LYS A 158 -25.47 -9.40 2.42
CA LYS A 158 -25.44 -10.34 1.29
C LYS A 158 -25.68 -9.65 -0.06
N GLN A 159 -25.42 -8.37 -0.13
CA GLN A 159 -25.53 -7.57 -1.34
C GLN A 159 -24.15 -7.24 -1.90
N PRO A 160 -23.99 -7.22 -3.23
CA PRO A 160 -22.77 -6.78 -3.85
C PRO A 160 -22.57 -5.27 -3.61
N LEU A 161 -21.36 -4.90 -3.25
CA LEU A 161 -20.88 -3.53 -3.23
C LEU A 161 -19.97 -3.37 -4.42
N VAL A 162 -20.40 -2.56 -5.39
CA VAL A 162 -19.66 -2.30 -6.62
C VAL A 162 -19.21 -0.85 -6.62
N ILE A 163 -17.91 -0.65 -6.82
CA ILE A 163 -17.33 0.68 -6.99
C ILE A 163 -16.60 0.76 -8.32
N GLN A 164 -16.60 1.94 -8.90
CA GLN A 164 -15.91 2.22 -10.15
C GLN A 164 -14.92 3.36 -9.97
N SER A 165 -13.81 3.26 -10.66
CA SER A 165 -12.79 4.30 -10.72
C SER A 165 -12.15 4.39 -12.09
N ASN A 166 -11.54 5.55 -12.35
CA ASN A 166 -10.83 5.84 -13.59
C ASN A 166 -9.35 5.46 -13.44
N LEU A 167 -8.80 4.78 -14.44
CA LEU A 167 -7.39 4.38 -14.49
C LEU A 167 -6.47 5.45 -15.08
N LYS A 168 -7.03 6.57 -15.54
CA LYS A 168 -6.26 7.67 -16.10
C LYS A 168 -5.25 8.19 -15.08
N GLY A 169 -4.00 8.32 -15.51
CA GLY A 169 -2.90 8.74 -14.64
C GLY A 169 -2.07 7.59 -14.06
N PHE A 170 -2.60 6.36 -13.98
CA PHE A 170 -1.87 5.23 -13.43
C PHE A 170 -0.54 4.98 -14.16
N LYS A 171 -0.60 4.94 -15.51
CA LYS A 171 0.61 4.71 -16.31
C LYS A 171 1.68 5.78 -16.06
N GLN A 172 1.31 7.07 -16.06
CA GLN A 172 2.26 8.16 -15.82
C GLN A 172 2.85 8.09 -14.41
N ALA A 173 2.04 7.81 -13.40
CA ALA A 173 2.48 7.67 -12.02
C ALA A 173 3.45 6.48 -11.85
N THR A 174 3.16 5.35 -12.50
CA THR A 174 4.03 4.17 -12.46
C THR A 174 5.31 4.35 -13.27
N ASP A 175 5.27 5.08 -14.40
CA ASP A 175 6.48 5.44 -15.16
C ASP A 175 7.40 6.32 -14.30
N LYS A 176 6.85 7.26 -13.52
CA LYS A 176 7.60 8.04 -12.53
C LYS A 176 8.23 7.16 -11.46
N LEU A 177 7.46 6.25 -10.85
CA LEU A 177 7.96 5.31 -9.84
C LEU A 177 9.09 4.43 -10.42
N ASN A 178 8.96 3.99 -11.67
CA ASN A 178 9.96 3.16 -12.33
C ASN A 178 11.26 3.91 -12.65
N SER A 179 11.21 5.22 -12.85
CA SER A 179 12.40 6.05 -13.09
C SER A 179 13.21 6.35 -11.82
N GLU A 180 12.65 6.12 -10.65
CA GLU A 180 13.26 6.41 -9.34
C GLU A 180 13.82 5.15 -8.64
N ASN A 181 13.51 3.94 -9.13
CA ASN A 181 13.95 2.63 -8.67
C ASN A 181 14.83 1.96 -9.72
#